data_34a1563da86dcc5d387c1e8218ceb22b
#
_entry.id   34a1563da86dcc5d387c1e8218ceb22b
#
_cell.length_a   1.000
_cell.length_b   1.000
_cell.length_c   1.000
_cell.angle_alpha   90.00
_cell.angle_beta   90.00
_cell.angle_gamma   90.00
#
_symmetry.space_group_name_H-M   'P 1'
#
loop_
_entity.id
_entity.type
_entity.pdbx_description
1 polymer ?
#
loop_
_entity_poly.entity_id
_entity_poly.type
_entity_poly.pdbx_seq_one_letter_code
_entity_poly.pdbx_strand_id
1 'polypeptide(L)'
;MSEVELTIERLGRRGDGIGQYGGHAVYAARMLPGERITGVVSGDRIDNPKIIVSAPERVAPRCRHYKSCGGCAVQHASDGFVAAWKADQVRRALAAQGLDAPIRSVRTSPPRSRRRAVLTGRRTKSGAIVGFHGRGSDSLVDITDCHVLDVQIMES
;
A
#
# COMPACT_ATOMS: atom_id res chain seq x y z
N MET A 1 -9.25 -5.10 25.31
CA MET A 1 -9.70 -4.89 23.90
C MET A 1 -9.79 -6.27 23.26
N SER A 2 -10.97 -6.63 22.75
CA SER A 2 -11.17 -7.97 22.16
C SER A 2 -10.68 -8.00 20.72
N GLU A 3 -10.06 -9.10 20.35
CA GLU A 3 -9.71 -9.40 18.97
C GLU A 3 -11.01 -9.66 18.19
N VAL A 4 -11.15 -9.07 17.01
CA VAL A 4 -12.34 -9.20 16.15
C VAL A 4 -11.96 -9.85 14.84
N GLU A 5 -12.90 -10.57 14.24
CA GLU A 5 -12.78 -11.12 12.90
C GLU A 5 -13.69 -10.35 11.95
N LEU A 6 -13.19 -10.00 10.77
CA LEU A 6 -13.96 -9.35 9.72
C LEU A 6 -13.40 -9.65 8.32
N THR A 7 -14.25 -9.37 7.33
CA THR A 7 -13.86 -9.48 5.91
C THR A 7 -13.54 -8.11 5.34
N ILE A 8 -12.47 -8.02 4.56
CA ILE A 8 -12.12 -6.81 3.81
C ILE A 8 -12.99 -6.75 2.55
N GLU A 9 -13.74 -5.66 2.41
CA GLU A 9 -14.70 -5.47 1.32
C GLU A 9 -14.06 -4.77 0.11
N ARG A 10 -13.18 -3.81 0.35
CA ARG A 10 -12.58 -3.00 -0.70
C ARG A 10 -11.25 -2.39 -0.27
N LEU A 11 -10.47 -1.86 -1.22
CA LEU A 11 -9.34 -0.98 -0.93
C LEU A 11 -9.79 0.48 -0.87
N GLY A 12 -9.29 1.18 0.13
CA GLY A 12 -9.35 2.62 0.21
C GLY A 12 -8.39 3.29 -0.78
N ARG A 13 -8.55 4.59 -0.96
CA ARG A 13 -7.74 5.39 -1.90
C ARG A 13 -6.24 5.34 -1.61
N ARG A 14 -5.84 5.11 -0.36
CA ARG A 14 -4.43 4.99 0.06
C ARG A 14 -3.90 3.54 0.05
N GLY A 15 -4.73 2.58 -0.40
CA GLY A 15 -4.36 1.16 -0.47
C GLY A 15 -4.49 0.41 0.85
N ASP A 16 -5.20 0.95 1.85
CA ASP A 16 -5.64 0.21 3.03
C ASP A 16 -6.89 -0.61 2.71
N GLY A 17 -6.95 -1.84 3.21
CA GLY A 17 -8.18 -2.61 3.20
C GLY A 17 -9.24 -1.96 4.08
N ILE A 18 -10.49 -1.98 3.65
CA ILE A 18 -11.63 -1.44 4.39
C ILE A 18 -12.63 -2.57 4.60
N GLY A 19 -13.01 -2.79 5.86
CA GLY A 19 -14.10 -3.66 6.27
C GLY A 19 -15.08 -2.92 7.17
N GLN A 20 -16.08 -3.63 7.69
CA GLN A 20 -17.11 -3.08 8.59
C GLN A 20 -16.98 -3.73 9.97
N TYR A 21 -17.08 -2.91 11.00
CA TYR A 21 -17.19 -3.36 12.38
C TYR A 21 -18.09 -2.42 13.18
N GLY A 22 -19.08 -2.96 13.88
CA GLY A 22 -20.02 -2.16 14.66
C GLY A 22 -20.78 -1.10 13.86
N GLY A 23 -21.03 -1.33 12.57
CA GLY A 23 -21.69 -0.37 11.67
C GLY A 23 -20.79 0.75 11.15
N HIS A 24 -19.49 0.71 11.44
CA HIS A 24 -18.52 1.71 11.00
C HIS A 24 -17.43 1.09 10.12
N ALA A 25 -16.92 1.89 9.16
CA ALA A 25 -15.79 1.47 8.35
C ALA A 25 -14.50 1.45 9.19
N VAL A 26 -13.76 0.34 9.11
CA VAL A 26 -12.46 0.18 9.74
C VAL A 26 -11.38 -0.13 8.70
N TYR A 27 -10.18 0.40 8.93
CA TYR A 27 -9.06 0.34 8.00
C TYR A 27 -8.00 -0.65 8.48
N ALA A 28 -7.61 -1.57 7.62
CA ALA A 28 -6.56 -2.56 7.88
C ALA A 28 -5.42 -2.39 6.88
N ALA A 29 -4.23 -2.05 7.38
CA ALA A 29 -3.06 -1.84 6.53
C ALA A 29 -2.64 -3.14 5.83
N ARG A 30 -2.33 -3.04 4.52
CA ARG A 30 -1.85 -4.15 3.69
C ARG A 30 -2.81 -5.34 3.57
N MET A 31 -4.10 -5.12 3.75
CA MET A 31 -5.12 -6.14 3.55
C MET A 31 -5.84 -5.94 2.22
N LEU A 32 -6.26 -7.02 1.58
CA LEU A 32 -6.90 -7.03 0.26
C LEU A 32 -8.38 -7.38 0.36
N PRO A 33 -9.21 -6.91 -0.58
CA PRO A 33 -10.61 -7.31 -0.67
C PRO A 33 -10.75 -8.82 -0.77
N GLY A 34 -11.76 -9.38 -0.07
CA GLY A 34 -12.00 -10.80 0.03
C GLY A 34 -11.19 -11.52 1.11
N GLU A 35 -10.21 -10.86 1.73
CA GLU A 35 -9.50 -11.45 2.86
C GLU A 35 -10.33 -11.43 4.13
N ARG A 36 -10.30 -12.54 4.85
CA ARG A 36 -10.80 -12.63 6.21
C ARG A 36 -9.63 -12.46 7.17
N ILE A 37 -9.75 -11.52 8.08
CA ILE A 37 -8.68 -11.11 8.98
C ILE A 37 -9.14 -11.09 10.43
N THR A 38 -8.20 -11.19 11.36
CA THR A 38 -8.42 -10.89 12.78
C THR A 38 -7.46 -9.80 13.24
N GLY A 39 -7.85 -9.06 14.27
CA GLY A 39 -7.03 -8.02 14.89
C GLY A 39 -7.79 -7.24 15.94
N VAL A 40 -7.14 -6.25 16.54
CA VAL A 40 -7.75 -5.38 17.57
C VAL A 40 -8.22 -4.08 16.93
N VAL A 41 -9.48 -3.72 17.13
CA VAL A 41 -10.02 -2.43 16.68
C VAL A 41 -9.58 -1.33 17.62
N SER A 42 -8.96 -0.29 17.07
CA SER A 42 -8.53 0.92 17.77
C SER A 42 -8.99 2.14 16.95
N GLY A 43 -10.06 2.78 17.42
CA GLY A 43 -10.72 3.84 16.65
C GLY A 43 -11.29 3.32 15.32
N ASP A 44 -10.81 3.89 14.21
CA ASP A 44 -11.19 3.49 12.85
C ASP A 44 -10.19 2.49 12.21
N ARG A 45 -9.23 1.94 12.98
CA ARG A 45 -8.17 1.07 12.47
C ARG A 45 -8.17 -0.29 13.13
N ILE A 46 -7.61 -1.25 12.42
CA ILE A 46 -7.27 -2.57 12.98
C ILE A 46 -5.77 -2.63 13.17
N ASP A 47 -5.37 -2.81 14.42
CA ASP A 47 -3.99 -2.97 14.80
C ASP A 47 -3.54 -4.42 14.60
N ASN A 48 -2.33 -4.57 14.04
CA ASN A 48 -1.70 -5.88 13.80
C ASN A 48 -2.61 -6.91 13.12
N PRO A 49 -3.28 -6.57 11.99
CA PRO A 49 -4.18 -7.49 11.34
C PRO A 49 -3.46 -8.76 10.89
N LYS A 50 -4.07 -9.92 11.19
CA LYS A 50 -3.59 -11.24 10.76
C LYS A 50 -4.58 -11.83 9.77
N ILE A 51 -4.06 -12.43 8.70
CA ILE A 51 -4.87 -13.05 7.65
C ILE A 51 -5.27 -14.45 8.10
N ILE A 52 -6.58 -14.72 8.12
CA ILE A 52 -7.17 -16.05 8.34
C ILE A 52 -7.35 -16.73 6.99
N VAL A 53 -7.90 -15.99 6.01
CA VAL A 53 -8.11 -16.46 4.63
C VAL A 53 -7.55 -15.42 3.68
N SER A 54 -6.61 -15.81 2.83
CA SER A 54 -5.99 -14.93 1.84
C SER A 54 -6.88 -14.74 0.62
N ALA A 55 -6.86 -13.55 0.03
CA ALA A 55 -7.40 -13.31 -1.30
C ALA A 55 -6.54 -13.97 -2.39
N PRO A 56 -7.13 -14.42 -3.52
CA PRO A 56 -6.38 -14.98 -4.65
C PRO A 56 -5.40 -13.98 -5.27
N GLU A 57 -5.68 -12.69 -5.14
CA GLU A 57 -4.84 -11.59 -5.66
C GLU A 57 -3.61 -11.29 -4.81
N ARG A 58 -3.47 -11.96 -3.66
CA ARG A 58 -2.33 -11.74 -2.79
C ARG A 58 -1.05 -12.37 -3.34
N VAL A 59 0.00 -11.55 -3.39
CA VAL A 59 1.35 -11.99 -3.79
C VAL A 59 2.38 -11.58 -2.74
N ALA A 60 3.53 -12.23 -2.72
CA ALA A 60 4.66 -11.81 -1.91
C ALA A 60 5.23 -10.48 -2.43
N PRO A 61 5.40 -9.45 -1.58
CA PRO A 61 6.03 -8.20 -1.98
C PRO A 61 7.47 -8.44 -2.46
N ARG A 62 7.82 -7.84 -3.60
CA ARG A 62 9.16 -8.01 -4.20
C ARG A 62 10.26 -7.23 -3.47
N CYS A 63 9.90 -6.17 -2.73
CA CYS A 63 10.84 -5.31 -2.02
C CYS A 63 11.02 -5.76 -0.57
N ARG A 64 12.28 -5.98 -0.16
CA ARG A 64 12.62 -6.33 1.24
C ARG A 64 12.19 -5.29 2.26
N HIS A 65 12.15 -4.02 1.85
CA HIS A 65 11.78 -2.90 2.73
C HIS A 65 10.26 -2.66 2.80
N TYR A 66 9.44 -3.43 2.07
CA TYR A 66 8.00 -3.17 1.96
C TYR A 66 7.26 -3.10 3.29
N LYS A 67 7.69 -3.88 4.29
CA LYS A 67 7.03 -3.90 5.61
C LYS A 67 7.26 -2.62 6.42
N SER A 68 8.40 -1.97 6.23
CA SER A 68 8.81 -0.76 6.97
C SER A 68 8.68 0.51 6.15
N CYS A 69 9.02 0.47 4.86
CA CYS A 69 9.02 1.63 3.97
C CYS A 69 7.60 2.09 3.60
N GLY A 70 7.37 3.41 3.67
CA GLY A 70 6.10 4.04 3.26
C GLY A 70 6.00 4.36 1.77
N GLY A 71 7.04 4.11 0.98
CA GLY A 71 7.10 4.48 -0.44
C GLY A 71 6.16 3.69 -1.37
N CYS A 72 5.68 2.51 -0.93
CA CYS A 72 4.78 1.66 -1.72
C CYS A 72 3.58 1.20 -0.91
N ALA A 73 2.38 1.28 -1.49
CA ALA A 73 1.14 0.95 -0.79
C ALA A 73 0.66 -0.50 -1.02
N VAL A 74 0.81 -1.04 -2.23
CA VAL A 74 0.08 -2.25 -2.67
C VAL A 74 0.95 -3.30 -3.38
N GLN A 75 2.23 -3.44 -2.99
CA GLN A 75 3.10 -4.48 -3.54
C GLN A 75 2.70 -5.92 -3.16
N HIS A 76 1.77 -6.08 -2.24
CA HIS A 76 1.21 -7.35 -1.79
C HIS A 76 0.03 -7.82 -2.64
N ALA A 77 -0.31 -7.08 -3.70
CA ALA A 77 -1.36 -7.42 -4.65
C ALA A 77 -0.79 -7.68 -6.04
N SER A 78 -1.45 -8.54 -6.82
CA SER A 78 -1.08 -8.83 -8.21
C SER A 78 -1.10 -7.59 -9.08
N ASP A 79 -0.24 -7.54 -10.10
CA ASP A 79 -0.13 -6.39 -11.00
C ASP A 79 -1.47 -6.11 -11.72
N GLY A 80 -2.20 -7.17 -12.10
CA GLY A 80 -3.52 -7.07 -12.71
C GLY A 80 -4.56 -6.44 -11.79
N PHE A 81 -4.59 -6.88 -10.52
CA PHE A 81 -5.47 -6.28 -9.51
C PHE A 81 -5.13 -4.80 -9.29
N VAL A 82 -3.85 -4.45 -9.17
CA VAL A 82 -3.42 -3.06 -8.97
C VAL A 82 -3.82 -2.16 -10.14
N ALA A 83 -3.69 -2.65 -11.39
CA ALA A 83 -4.12 -1.93 -12.58
C ALA A 83 -5.65 -1.68 -12.57
N ALA A 84 -6.44 -2.71 -12.29
CA ALA A 84 -7.90 -2.62 -12.20
C ALA A 84 -8.34 -1.67 -11.07
N TRP A 85 -7.74 -1.77 -9.90
CA TRP A 85 -8.01 -0.89 -8.75
C TRP A 85 -7.71 0.58 -9.09
N LYS A 86 -6.59 0.88 -9.75
CA LYS A 86 -6.27 2.25 -10.18
C LYS A 86 -7.28 2.80 -11.18
N ALA A 87 -7.72 1.99 -12.16
CA ALA A 87 -8.78 2.37 -13.07
C ALA A 87 -10.08 2.67 -12.34
N ASP A 88 -10.44 1.84 -11.36
CA ASP A 88 -11.65 2.04 -10.56
C ASP A 88 -11.59 3.34 -9.72
N GLN A 89 -10.42 3.70 -9.17
CA GLN A 89 -10.25 4.99 -8.49
C GLN A 89 -10.55 6.17 -9.42
N VAL A 90 -10.12 6.11 -10.69
CA VAL A 90 -10.41 7.15 -11.68
C VAL A 90 -11.90 7.18 -12.02
N ARG A 91 -12.54 6.03 -12.26
CA ARG A 91 -13.99 5.96 -12.51
C ARG A 91 -14.80 6.57 -11.37
N ARG A 92 -14.48 6.19 -10.14
CA ARG A 92 -15.16 6.74 -8.94
C ARG A 92 -14.97 8.24 -8.79
N ALA A 93 -13.76 8.74 -9.08
CA ALA A 93 -13.49 10.18 -9.03
C ALA A 93 -14.31 10.95 -10.09
N LEU A 94 -14.43 10.41 -11.30
CA LEU A 94 -15.27 10.99 -12.38
C LEU A 94 -16.74 10.93 -12.00
N ALA A 95 -17.23 9.76 -11.56
CA ALA A 95 -18.62 9.59 -11.18
C ALA A 95 -19.04 10.52 -10.03
N ALA A 96 -18.16 10.80 -9.07
CA ALA A 96 -18.41 11.76 -7.99
C ALA A 96 -18.60 13.20 -8.49
N GLN A 97 -18.17 13.50 -9.73
CA GLN A 97 -18.40 14.78 -10.41
C GLN A 97 -19.51 14.70 -11.49
N GLY A 98 -20.29 13.61 -11.49
CA GLY A 98 -21.33 13.39 -12.50
C GLY A 98 -20.80 13.11 -13.90
N LEU A 99 -19.52 12.74 -14.02
CA LEU A 99 -18.89 12.46 -15.31
C LEU A 99 -18.82 10.94 -15.54
N ASP A 100 -19.23 10.51 -16.72
CA ASP A 100 -19.02 9.16 -17.23
C ASP A 100 -18.09 9.21 -18.45
N ALA A 101 -16.92 8.60 -18.33
CA ALA A 101 -15.93 8.57 -19.39
C ALA A 101 -15.28 7.18 -19.49
N PRO A 102 -15.12 6.66 -20.72
CA PRO A 102 -14.49 5.36 -20.92
C PRO A 102 -12.99 5.41 -20.60
N ILE A 103 -12.52 4.47 -19.79
CA ILE A 103 -11.09 4.24 -19.58
C ILE A 103 -10.61 3.26 -20.67
N ARG A 104 -9.88 3.79 -21.66
CA ARG A 104 -9.46 3.03 -22.85
C ARG A 104 -8.38 1.99 -22.51
N SER A 105 -7.43 2.34 -21.65
CA SER A 105 -6.35 1.44 -21.26
C SER A 105 -5.71 1.88 -19.93
N VAL A 106 -5.12 0.94 -19.22
CA VAL A 106 -4.25 1.19 -18.07
C VAL A 106 -2.82 0.84 -18.47
N ARG A 107 -1.94 1.82 -18.45
CA ARG A 107 -0.51 1.60 -18.70
C ARG A 107 0.23 1.60 -17.37
N THR A 108 0.96 0.54 -17.10
CA THR A 108 1.79 0.40 -15.90
C THR A 108 3.26 0.59 -16.27
N SER A 109 4.03 1.18 -15.36
CA SER A 109 5.48 1.31 -15.52
C SER A 109 6.17 0.00 -15.13
N PRO A 110 7.24 -0.41 -15.84
CA PRO A 110 8.02 -1.56 -15.45
C PRO A 110 8.72 -1.34 -14.10
N PRO A 111 9.19 -2.41 -13.45
CA PRO A 111 10.07 -2.29 -12.29
C PRO A 111 11.30 -1.44 -12.59
N ARG A 112 11.87 -0.81 -11.56
CA ARG A 112 13.13 -0.02 -11.65
C ARG A 112 13.11 1.07 -12.74
N SER A 113 11.97 1.73 -12.93
CA SER A 113 11.80 2.74 -13.99
C SER A 113 11.45 4.14 -13.48
N ARG A 114 11.30 4.33 -12.18
CA ARG A 114 11.02 5.65 -11.60
C ARG A 114 12.29 6.49 -11.54
N ARG A 115 12.35 7.53 -12.37
CA ARG A 115 13.51 8.42 -12.53
C ARG A 115 13.54 9.64 -11.61
N ARG A 116 12.52 9.82 -10.74
CA ARG A 116 12.46 10.92 -9.78
C ARG A 116 11.87 10.44 -8.46
N ALA A 117 12.56 10.76 -7.36
CA ALA A 117 12.10 10.52 -6.01
C ALA A 117 12.61 11.62 -5.08
N VAL A 118 11.91 11.85 -3.98
CA VAL A 118 12.40 12.66 -2.88
C VAL A 118 12.77 11.70 -1.76
N LEU A 119 14.05 11.63 -1.46
CA LEU A 119 14.60 10.85 -0.37
C LEU A 119 14.99 11.77 0.78
N THR A 120 14.90 11.28 1.99
CA THR A 120 15.38 11.97 3.19
C THR A 120 16.72 11.38 3.58
N GLY A 121 17.71 12.25 3.82
CA GLY A 121 19.00 11.86 4.39
C GLY A 121 19.09 12.26 5.86
N ARG A 122 19.69 11.41 6.69
CA ARG A 122 19.99 11.70 8.10
C ARG A 122 21.41 11.28 8.43
N ARG A 123 22.21 12.20 8.98
CA ARG A 123 23.53 11.88 9.49
C ARG A 123 23.43 11.01 10.73
N THR A 124 24.29 10.01 10.83
CA THR A 124 24.46 9.13 11.99
C THR A 124 25.88 9.25 12.53
N LYS A 125 26.19 8.60 13.66
CA LYS A 125 27.54 8.59 14.22
C LYS A 125 28.58 7.91 13.30
N SER A 126 28.14 6.95 12.47
CA SER A 126 29.00 6.14 11.60
C SER A 126 28.82 6.42 10.12
N GLY A 127 28.03 7.45 9.73
CA GLY A 127 27.77 7.73 8.32
C GLY A 127 26.48 8.50 8.08
N ALA A 128 25.70 8.07 7.09
CA ALA A 128 24.38 8.61 6.81
C ALA A 128 23.43 7.48 6.41
N ILE A 129 22.15 7.65 6.70
CA ILE A 129 21.08 6.83 6.17
C ILE A 129 20.26 7.65 5.18
N VAL A 130 19.85 7.04 4.08
CA VAL A 130 19.07 7.70 3.02
C VAL A 130 17.90 6.82 2.62
N GLY A 131 16.71 7.39 2.59
CA GLY A 131 15.55 6.61 2.20
C GLY A 131 14.20 7.31 2.35
N PHE A 132 13.17 6.53 2.49
CA PHE A 132 11.81 7.01 2.70
C PHE A 132 11.40 6.88 4.18
N HIS A 133 10.47 7.73 4.59
CA HIS A 133 9.81 7.56 5.88
C HIS A 133 8.97 6.27 5.89
N GLY A 134 8.84 5.69 7.06
CA GLY A 134 7.92 4.58 7.31
C GLY A 134 6.47 5.01 7.10
N ARG A 135 5.59 4.05 6.86
CA ARG A 135 4.17 4.33 6.63
C ARG A 135 3.50 4.89 7.90
N GLY A 136 3.01 6.13 7.83
CA GLY A 136 2.40 6.83 8.95
C GLY A 136 3.37 7.05 10.13
N SER A 137 4.68 7.19 9.85
CA SER A 137 5.74 7.31 10.84
C SER A 137 6.82 8.26 10.36
N ASP A 138 7.44 8.97 11.30
CA ASP A 138 8.62 9.82 11.05
C ASP A 138 9.94 9.01 11.06
N SER A 139 9.86 7.70 11.25
CA SER A 139 11.02 6.81 11.20
C SER A 139 11.57 6.74 9.79
N LEU A 140 12.86 7.01 9.61
CA LEU A 140 13.53 6.90 8.32
C LEU A 140 13.96 5.46 8.09
N VAL A 141 13.60 4.91 6.94
CA VAL A 141 14.00 3.58 6.50
C VAL A 141 15.17 3.73 5.54
N ASP A 142 16.32 3.20 5.93
CA ASP A 142 17.49 3.14 5.06
C ASP A 142 17.24 2.17 3.91
N ILE A 143 17.17 2.67 2.68
CA ILE A 143 16.91 1.86 1.51
C ILE A 143 18.21 1.52 0.78
N THR A 144 18.60 0.27 0.84
CA THR A 144 19.78 -0.28 0.16
C THR A 144 19.45 -0.86 -1.22
N ASP A 145 18.17 -1.09 -1.49
CA ASP A 145 17.63 -1.52 -2.78
C ASP A 145 16.17 -1.06 -2.90
N CYS A 146 15.73 -0.73 -4.11
CA CYS A 146 14.37 -0.32 -4.38
C CYS A 146 13.85 -0.94 -5.68
N HIS A 147 12.74 -1.67 -5.59
CA HIS A 147 12.11 -2.30 -6.76
C HIS A 147 11.48 -1.30 -7.74
N VAL A 148 11.27 -0.05 -7.31
CA VAL A 148 10.56 0.98 -8.07
C VAL A 148 11.49 2.00 -8.69
N LEU A 149 12.55 2.43 -7.96
CA LEU A 149 13.50 3.43 -8.43
C LEU A 149 14.39 2.89 -9.55
N ASP A 150 14.74 3.77 -10.48
CA ASP A 150 15.77 3.50 -11.48
C ASP A 150 17.09 3.13 -10.80
N VAL A 151 17.82 2.21 -11.40
CA VAL A 151 19.09 1.69 -10.84
C VAL A 151 20.08 2.82 -10.61
N GLN A 152 20.16 3.79 -11.53
CA GLN A 152 21.07 4.92 -11.42
C GLN A 152 20.85 5.79 -10.19
N ILE A 153 19.59 5.88 -9.69
CA ILE A 153 19.29 6.60 -8.44
C ILE A 153 19.82 5.85 -7.22
N MET A 154 19.90 4.52 -7.31
CA MET A 154 20.35 3.69 -6.19
C MET A 154 21.89 3.58 -6.13
N GLU A 155 22.59 3.88 -7.23
CA GLU A 155 24.05 3.84 -7.36
C GLU A 155 24.71 5.21 -7.15
N SER A 156 23.91 6.29 -7.03
CA SER A 156 24.36 7.66 -6.75
C SER A 156 24.34 7.96 -5.26
#